data_38e75181239e5021fbd965c5d1ddb403
#
_entry.id   38e75181239e5021fbd965c5d1ddb403
#
_cell.length_a   1.000
_cell.length_b   1.000
_cell.length_c   1.000
_cell.angle_alpha   90.00
_cell.angle_beta   90.00
_cell.angle_gamma   90.00
#
_symmetry.space_group_name_H-M   'P 1'
#
loop_
_entity.id
_entity.type
_entity.pdbx_description
1 polymer ?
#
loop_
_entity_poly.entity_id
_entity_poly.type
_entity_poly.pdbx_seq_one_letter_code
_entity_poly.pdbx_strand_id
1 'polypeptide(L)'
;STFVSQHDTYQIMYGIRGERKLTEVILGHLSGYKNSRPVRIGNDAYHQLQNDSFGYLMDLIYQYYRLMPGTLDEVEDMWEMVKSILTNVMIDWKKPDKGIWEIRGEGQHFVSSKVMCWVALDRGARIADLLNKPTYRRRWSEEATVIKENVMKNGWKEEMQSFSQTYGNSDLDASLLLMEPYGFIDPRDIRYHKTVQAIKNALLYKGLMYRYKSHDDFGLPSSAFTICTFWLIRALYVIGEKEEARSLFEEMLHN
;
A
#
# COMPACT_ATOMS: atom_id res chain seq x y z
N SER A 1 11.99 -26.06 0.65
CA SER A 1 11.74 -24.67 1.04
C SER A 1 12.99 -23.83 0.83
N THR A 2 13.10 -23.16 -0.34
CA THR A 2 14.29 -22.40 -0.75
C THR A 2 14.12 -20.89 -0.63
N PHE A 3 13.13 -20.40 0.13
CA PHE A 3 12.75 -18.98 0.07
C PHE A 3 13.16 -18.12 1.27
N VAL A 4 13.81 -18.67 2.29
CA VAL A 4 14.17 -17.86 3.48
C VAL A 4 15.55 -18.23 3.99
N SER A 5 16.61 -17.62 3.44
CA SER A 5 17.85 -17.44 4.20
C SER A 5 17.66 -16.27 5.17
N GLN A 6 18.20 -16.35 6.38
CA GLN A 6 18.06 -15.33 7.44
C GLN A 6 18.60 -13.92 7.08
N HIS A 7 19.07 -13.70 5.86
CA HIS A 7 19.67 -12.45 5.37
C HIS A 7 19.10 -11.96 4.03
N ASP A 8 18.10 -12.63 3.45
CA ASP A 8 17.51 -12.20 2.18
C ASP A 8 16.40 -11.17 2.42
N THR A 9 16.64 -9.95 1.96
CA THR A 9 15.60 -8.93 1.88
C THR A 9 14.53 -9.36 0.87
N TYR A 10 13.26 -9.25 1.26
CA TYR A 10 12.14 -9.43 0.34
C TYR A 10 12.20 -8.36 -0.75
N GLN A 11 12.11 -8.78 -2.01
CA GLN A 11 11.97 -7.88 -3.14
C GLN A 11 10.49 -7.67 -3.48
N ILE A 12 10.18 -6.53 -4.06
CA ILE A 12 8.81 -6.18 -4.47
C ILE A 12 8.35 -6.91 -5.73
N MET A 13 9.29 -7.43 -6.52
CA MET A 13 9.01 -8.17 -7.73
C MET A 13 10.11 -9.20 -8.03
N TYR A 14 9.72 -10.24 -8.74
CA TYR A 14 10.58 -11.35 -9.19
C TYR A 14 10.24 -11.68 -10.64
N GLY A 15 11.19 -12.25 -11.38
CA GLY A 15 10.89 -12.87 -12.66
C GLY A 15 9.99 -14.10 -12.48
N ILE A 16 9.35 -14.54 -13.56
CA ILE A 16 8.38 -15.64 -13.54
C ILE A 16 8.98 -16.98 -13.05
N ARG A 17 10.28 -17.13 -13.09
CA ARG A 17 11.01 -18.31 -12.59
C ARG A 17 11.70 -18.06 -11.25
N GLY A 18 11.43 -16.93 -10.60
CA GLY A 18 12.05 -16.53 -9.35
C GLY A 18 13.33 -15.70 -9.52
N GLU A 19 13.62 -15.19 -10.72
CA GLU A 19 14.79 -14.36 -10.95
C GLU A 19 14.71 -13.08 -10.09
N ARG A 20 15.79 -12.81 -9.37
CA ARG A 20 15.88 -11.64 -8.48
C ARG A 20 16.39 -10.39 -9.21
N LYS A 21 17.16 -10.55 -10.27
CA LYS A 21 17.74 -9.44 -11.04
C LYS A 21 16.90 -9.16 -12.27
N LEU A 22 16.23 -8.00 -12.26
CA LEU A 22 15.33 -7.57 -13.32
C LEU A 22 15.81 -6.27 -13.98
N THR A 23 17.08 -6.25 -14.40
CA THR A 23 17.71 -5.05 -14.99
C THR A 23 16.85 -4.43 -16.08
N GLU A 24 16.54 -3.15 -15.93
CA GLU A 24 15.79 -2.40 -16.94
C GLU A 24 16.67 -2.11 -18.16
N VAL A 25 16.16 -2.41 -19.35
CA VAL A 25 16.82 -2.15 -20.62
C VAL A 25 15.85 -1.47 -21.58
N ILE A 26 16.28 -0.35 -22.18
CA ILE A 26 15.50 0.37 -23.19
C ILE A 26 15.65 -0.31 -24.55
N LEU A 27 14.53 -0.63 -25.18
CA LEU A 27 14.45 -1.20 -26.53
C LEU A 27 14.22 -0.09 -27.55
N GLY A 28 15.30 0.62 -27.93
CA GLY A 28 15.23 1.80 -28.78
C GLY A 28 14.69 1.54 -30.21
N HIS A 29 14.69 0.28 -30.66
CA HIS A 29 14.16 -0.14 -31.95
C HIS A 29 12.62 -0.26 -31.99
N LEU A 30 11.94 -0.22 -30.83
CA LEU A 30 10.49 -0.30 -30.74
C LEU A 30 9.87 1.09 -30.54
N SER A 31 8.80 1.36 -31.29
CA SER A 31 8.05 2.62 -31.17
C SER A 31 7.11 2.66 -29.97
N GLY A 32 6.74 1.49 -29.43
CA GLY A 32 5.69 1.38 -28.43
C GLY A 32 4.28 1.57 -28.99
N TYR A 33 3.28 1.27 -28.16
CA TYR A 33 1.88 1.50 -28.51
C TYR A 33 1.60 3.00 -28.68
N LYS A 34 1.07 3.40 -29.83
CA LYS A 34 0.82 4.81 -30.17
C LYS A 34 2.04 5.72 -29.95
N ASN A 35 3.24 5.24 -30.25
CA ASN A 35 4.51 5.93 -30.03
C ASN A 35 4.83 6.22 -28.55
N SER A 36 4.31 5.45 -27.62
CA SER A 36 4.62 5.56 -26.19
C SER A 36 6.04 5.04 -25.93
N ARG A 37 6.99 5.94 -25.89
CA ARG A 37 8.43 5.65 -25.65
C ARG A 37 8.84 6.13 -24.26
N PRO A 38 9.88 5.53 -23.67
CA PRO A 38 10.66 4.38 -24.14
C PRO A 38 9.95 3.04 -23.89
N VAL A 39 10.13 2.06 -24.79
CA VAL A 39 9.77 0.66 -24.53
C VAL A 39 10.90 0.02 -23.72
N ARG A 40 10.56 -0.71 -22.68
CA ARG A 40 11.52 -1.31 -21.75
C ARG A 40 11.22 -2.79 -21.51
N ILE A 41 12.26 -3.55 -21.15
CA ILE A 41 12.16 -4.85 -20.49
C ILE A 41 12.85 -4.77 -19.12
N GLY A 42 12.48 -5.64 -18.20
CA GLY A 42 12.88 -5.51 -16.80
C GLY A 42 12.17 -4.35 -16.11
N ASN A 43 12.54 -4.10 -14.87
CA ASN A 43 12.07 -2.95 -14.09
C ASN A 43 13.09 -2.63 -12.99
N ASP A 44 13.67 -1.44 -13.04
CA ASP A 44 14.73 -1.03 -12.12
C ASP A 44 14.24 -0.83 -10.68
N ALA A 45 12.93 -0.79 -10.46
CA ALA A 45 12.34 -0.78 -9.12
C ALA A 45 12.52 -2.10 -8.35
N TYR A 46 13.02 -3.18 -8.99
CA TYR A 46 13.21 -4.48 -8.33
C TYR A 46 14.10 -4.44 -7.07
N HIS A 47 14.96 -3.43 -6.95
CA HIS A 47 15.85 -3.23 -5.79
C HIS A 47 15.35 -2.18 -4.80
N GLN A 48 14.17 -1.58 -5.03
CA GLN A 48 13.61 -0.58 -4.13
C GLN A 48 13.09 -1.22 -2.83
N LEU A 49 13.21 -0.48 -1.73
CA LEU A 49 12.48 -0.77 -0.52
C LEU A 49 11.08 -0.15 -0.64
N GLN A 50 10.06 -0.99 -0.58
CA GLN A 50 8.65 -0.60 -0.59
C GLN A 50 7.95 -1.30 0.57
N ASN A 51 7.80 -0.60 1.68
CA ASN A 51 7.27 -1.15 2.92
C ASN A 51 5.77 -1.49 2.87
N ASP A 52 5.05 -0.91 1.92
CA ASP A 52 3.63 -1.23 1.69
C ASP A 52 3.42 -2.68 1.22
N SER A 53 4.37 -3.25 0.47
CA SER A 53 4.30 -4.61 -0.05
C SER A 53 4.08 -5.67 1.06
N PHE A 54 4.64 -5.45 2.24
CA PHE A 54 4.46 -6.35 3.37
C PHE A 54 3.00 -6.43 3.83
N GLY A 55 2.26 -5.32 3.79
CA GLY A 55 0.86 -5.29 4.19
C GLY A 55 -0.03 -6.08 3.24
N TYR A 56 0.17 -5.91 1.94
CA TYR A 56 -0.58 -6.66 0.92
C TYR A 56 -0.31 -8.16 1.02
N LEU A 57 0.96 -8.55 1.17
CA LEU A 57 1.35 -9.95 1.32
C LEU A 57 0.75 -10.57 2.59
N MET A 58 0.82 -9.88 3.72
CA MET A 58 0.29 -10.38 4.99
C MET A 58 -1.24 -10.43 4.99
N ASP A 59 -1.93 -9.51 4.30
CA ASP A 59 -3.38 -9.59 4.15
C ASP A 59 -3.79 -10.80 3.31
N LEU A 60 -3.07 -11.08 2.22
CA LEU A 60 -3.28 -12.29 1.40
C LEU A 60 -3.06 -13.57 2.23
N ILE A 61 -1.96 -13.66 2.99
CA ILE A 61 -1.67 -14.80 3.86
C ILE A 61 -2.76 -14.97 4.92
N TYR A 62 -3.24 -13.88 5.52
CA TYR A 62 -4.33 -13.93 6.48
C TYR A 62 -5.63 -14.44 5.86
N GLN A 63 -5.99 -14.02 4.64
CA GLN A 63 -7.15 -14.54 3.92
C GLN A 63 -6.97 -16.04 3.60
N TYR A 64 -5.77 -16.48 3.24
CA TYR A 64 -5.48 -17.90 3.05
C TYR A 64 -5.78 -18.71 4.32
N TYR A 65 -5.26 -18.32 5.48
CA TYR A 65 -5.54 -18.98 6.76
C TYR A 65 -7.03 -19.04 7.12
N ARG A 66 -7.80 -18.06 6.67
CA ARG A 66 -9.24 -17.99 6.94
C ARG A 66 -10.10 -18.83 6.01
N LEU A 67 -9.70 -18.96 4.76
CA LEU A 67 -10.58 -19.45 3.68
C LEU A 67 -10.15 -20.82 3.15
N MET A 68 -8.88 -21.18 3.31
CA MET A 68 -8.34 -22.41 2.74
C MET A 68 -7.99 -23.41 3.85
N PRO A 69 -8.53 -24.65 3.79
CA PRO A 69 -8.09 -25.71 4.69
C PRO A 69 -6.68 -26.16 4.26
N GLY A 70 -5.69 -25.95 5.11
CA GLY A 70 -4.32 -26.39 4.88
C GLY A 70 -4.01 -27.68 5.65
N THR A 71 -2.99 -28.41 5.19
CA THR A 71 -2.34 -29.47 5.97
C THR A 71 -1.52 -28.85 7.11
N LEU A 72 -1.15 -29.66 8.12
CA LEU A 72 -0.30 -29.17 9.22
C LEU A 72 1.05 -28.63 8.70
N ASP A 73 1.65 -29.34 7.76
CA ASP A 73 2.95 -28.94 7.17
C ASP A 73 2.84 -27.58 6.45
N GLU A 74 1.78 -27.36 5.68
CA GLU A 74 1.53 -26.08 5.01
C GLU A 74 1.32 -24.93 6.01
N VAL A 75 0.61 -25.19 7.09
CA VAL A 75 0.39 -24.22 8.17
C VAL A 75 1.71 -23.86 8.86
N GLU A 76 2.57 -24.83 9.15
CA GLU A 76 3.88 -24.61 9.78
C GLU A 76 4.84 -23.85 8.85
N ASP A 77 4.94 -24.24 7.58
CA ASP A 77 5.79 -23.57 6.59
C ASP A 77 5.36 -22.10 6.43
N MET A 78 4.06 -21.87 6.34
CA MET A 78 3.51 -20.50 6.22
C MET A 78 3.74 -19.69 7.50
N TRP A 79 3.67 -20.32 8.68
CA TRP A 79 3.96 -19.66 9.94
C TRP A 79 5.42 -19.19 10.03
N GLU A 80 6.38 -19.96 9.56
CA GLU A 80 7.78 -19.54 9.47
C GLU A 80 7.94 -18.32 8.56
N MET A 81 7.24 -18.31 7.42
CA MET A 81 7.21 -17.17 6.50
C MET A 81 6.62 -15.92 7.19
N VAL A 82 5.49 -16.04 7.89
CA VAL A 82 4.87 -14.95 8.65
C VAL A 82 5.85 -14.34 9.65
N LYS A 83 6.55 -15.17 10.43
CA LYS A 83 7.55 -14.70 11.39
C LYS A 83 8.70 -13.94 10.73
N SER A 84 9.19 -14.45 9.61
CA SER A 84 10.26 -13.81 8.84
C SER A 84 9.83 -12.46 8.29
N ILE A 85 8.66 -12.37 7.64
CA ILE A 85 8.11 -11.11 7.12
C ILE A 85 7.98 -10.09 8.24
N LEU A 86 7.34 -10.45 9.35
CA LEU A 86 7.06 -9.50 10.44
C LEU A 86 8.32 -9.08 11.20
N THR A 87 9.35 -9.90 11.21
CA THR A 87 10.67 -9.48 11.72
C THR A 87 11.23 -8.33 10.88
N ASN A 88 11.15 -8.43 9.55
CA ASN A 88 11.58 -7.36 8.65
C ASN A 88 10.69 -6.11 8.82
N VAL A 89 9.37 -6.27 8.88
CA VAL A 89 8.44 -5.14 9.10
C VAL A 89 8.80 -4.35 10.35
N MET A 90 9.07 -5.02 11.48
CA MET A 90 9.41 -4.35 12.75
C MET A 90 10.71 -3.52 12.68
N ILE A 91 11.60 -3.85 11.74
CA ILE A 91 12.85 -3.11 11.51
C ILE A 91 12.62 -2.00 10.48
N ASP A 92 11.96 -2.33 9.37
CA ASP A 92 11.94 -1.50 8.16
C ASP A 92 10.86 -0.42 8.19
N TRP A 93 9.78 -0.57 8.97
CA TRP A 93 8.75 0.47 9.04
C TRP A 93 9.29 1.83 9.52
N LYS A 94 10.42 1.84 10.25
CA LYS A 94 11.09 3.05 10.76
C LYS A 94 11.92 3.76 9.69
N LYS A 95 12.19 3.09 8.57
CA LYS A 95 13.00 3.63 7.47
C LYS A 95 12.12 4.37 6.45
N PRO A 96 12.69 5.32 5.70
CA PRO A 96 12.05 5.82 4.50
C PRO A 96 12.01 4.73 3.42
N ASP A 97 11.05 4.83 2.52
CA ASP A 97 10.86 3.88 1.42
C ASP A 97 10.44 4.61 0.12
N LYS A 98 10.06 3.87 -0.92
CA LYS A 98 9.66 4.43 -2.22
C LYS A 98 8.14 4.53 -2.41
N GLY A 99 7.37 3.94 -1.50
CA GLY A 99 5.92 3.92 -1.54
C GLY A 99 5.32 3.12 -2.69
N ILE A 100 4.01 3.06 -2.73
CA ILE A 100 3.23 2.29 -3.72
C ILE A 100 3.46 2.77 -5.17
N TRP A 101 3.89 4.01 -5.36
CA TRP A 101 4.05 4.61 -6.69
C TRP A 101 5.46 4.46 -7.27
N GLU A 102 6.34 3.70 -6.61
CA GLU A 102 7.71 3.39 -7.07
C GLU A 102 8.54 4.65 -7.37
N ILE A 103 8.43 5.68 -6.52
CA ILE A 103 9.14 6.95 -6.73
C ILE A 103 10.65 6.68 -6.82
N ARG A 104 11.30 7.19 -7.86
CA ARG A 104 12.73 6.96 -8.14
C ARG A 104 13.66 7.88 -7.36
N GLY A 105 13.18 9.05 -6.91
CA GLY A 105 13.91 10.01 -6.07
C GLY A 105 14.33 9.42 -4.72
N GLU A 106 14.65 10.25 -3.74
CA GLU A 106 14.99 9.79 -2.39
C GLU A 106 13.80 9.13 -1.69
N GLY A 107 14.09 8.13 -0.84
CA GLY A 107 13.06 7.49 -0.03
C GLY A 107 12.44 8.47 0.96
N GLN A 108 11.14 8.35 1.20
CA GLN A 108 10.38 9.19 2.12
C GLN A 108 9.56 8.34 3.10
N HIS A 109 9.07 8.97 4.17
CA HIS A 109 8.15 8.33 5.10
C HIS A 109 6.71 8.45 4.57
N PHE A 110 6.35 7.60 3.60
CA PHE A 110 5.00 7.56 3.07
C PHE A 110 4.00 7.09 4.12
N VAL A 111 2.91 7.84 4.30
CA VAL A 111 1.84 7.50 5.25
C VAL A 111 1.21 6.16 4.86
N SER A 112 0.93 5.94 3.58
CA SER A 112 0.38 4.67 3.07
C SER A 112 1.28 3.47 3.38
N SER A 113 2.60 3.61 3.22
CA SER A 113 3.55 2.53 3.57
C SER A 113 3.54 2.21 5.06
N LYS A 114 3.46 3.21 5.94
CA LYS A 114 3.35 2.98 7.38
C LYS A 114 2.02 2.32 7.75
N VAL A 115 0.92 2.72 7.10
CA VAL A 115 -0.39 2.06 7.25
C VAL A 115 -0.29 0.59 6.86
N MET A 116 0.36 0.27 5.75
CA MET A 116 0.50 -1.12 5.30
C MET A 116 1.46 -1.94 6.20
N CYS A 117 2.47 -1.33 6.81
CA CYS A 117 3.25 -1.99 7.88
C CYS A 117 2.37 -2.30 9.11
N TRP A 118 1.48 -1.39 9.47
CA TRP A 118 0.47 -1.65 10.51
C TRP A 118 -0.43 -2.83 10.11
N VAL A 119 -0.94 -2.85 8.86
CA VAL A 119 -1.75 -3.96 8.33
C VAL A 119 -1.00 -5.29 8.47
N ALA A 120 0.27 -5.33 8.10
CA ALA A 120 1.08 -6.54 8.21
C ALA A 120 1.10 -7.08 9.65
N LEU A 121 1.36 -6.23 10.63
CA LEU A 121 1.39 -6.62 12.05
C LEU A 121 0.01 -6.98 12.60
N ASP A 122 -1.05 -6.26 12.23
CA ASP A 122 -2.42 -6.60 12.60
C ASP A 122 -2.82 -7.98 12.07
N ARG A 123 -2.54 -8.25 10.79
CA ARG A 123 -2.82 -9.57 10.19
C ARG A 123 -1.99 -10.67 10.86
N GLY A 124 -0.71 -10.41 11.15
CA GLY A 124 0.14 -11.34 11.88
C GLY A 124 -0.38 -11.63 13.29
N ALA A 125 -0.82 -10.61 14.01
CA ALA A 125 -1.42 -10.79 15.34
C ALA A 125 -2.70 -11.65 15.28
N ARG A 126 -3.54 -11.46 14.26
CA ARG A 126 -4.75 -12.28 14.02
C ARG A 126 -4.39 -13.72 13.65
N ILE A 127 -3.36 -13.95 12.82
CA ILE A 127 -2.87 -15.29 12.52
C ILE A 127 -2.32 -15.95 13.78
N ALA A 128 -1.55 -15.24 14.59
CA ALA A 128 -1.04 -15.73 15.86
C ALA A 128 -2.16 -16.13 16.85
N ASP A 129 -3.27 -15.40 16.82
CA ASP A 129 -4.48 -15.75 17.59
C ASP A 129 -5.11 -17.04 17.09
N LEU A 130 -5.31 -17.17 15.78
CA LEU A 130 -5.82 -18.39 15.14
C LEU A 130 -4.97 -19.64 15.46
N LEU A 131 -3.65 -19.47 15.53
CA LEU A 131 -2.70 -20.54 15.80
C LEU A 131 -2.39 -20.74 17.29
N ASN A 132 -3.09 -20.04 18.19
CA ASN A 132 -2.85 -20.06 19.64
C ASN A 132 -1.40 -19.75 20.04
N LYS A 133 -0.83 -18.67 19.46
CA LYS A 133 0.53 -18.17 19.72
C LYS A 133 0.50 -16.82 20.48
N PRO A 134 0.12 -16.79 21.77
CA PRO A 134 -0.19 -15.56 22.50
C PRO A 134 1.00 -14.59 22.62
N THR A 135 2.23 -15.10 22.71
CA THR A 135 3.44 -14.27 22.79
C THR A 135 3.65 -13.44 21.51
N TYR A 136 3.48 -14.06 20.34
CA TYR A 136 3.58 -13.37 19.07
C TYR A 136 2.42 -12.40 18.85
N ARG A 137 1.18 -12.81 19.17
CA ARG A 137 0.01 -11.94 19.14
C ARG A 137 0.26 -10.65 19.92
N ARG A 138 0.69 -10.75 21.17
CA ARG A 138 0.96 -9.59 22.03
C ARG A 138 2.04 -8.69 21.41
N ARG A 139 3.20 -9.26 21.06
CA ARG A 139 4.32 -8.51 20.49
C ARG A 139 3.95 -7.73 19.24
N TRP A 140 3.23 -8.38 18.30
CA TRP A 140 2.84 -7.73 17.05
C TRP A 140 1.73 -6.71 17.24
N SER A 141 0.79 -6.93 18.15
CA SER A 141 -0.24 -5.95 18.51
C SER A 141 0.35 -4.70 19.17
N GLU A 142 1.34 -4.87 20.04
CA GLU A 142 2.05 -3.75 20.67
C GLU A 142 2.77 -2.90 19.63
N GLU A 143 3.53 -3.50 18.70
CA GLU A 143 4.22 -2.75 17.65
C GLU A 143 3.22 -2.13 16.65
N ALA A 144 2.11 -2.80 16.31
CA ALA A 144 1.05 -2.21 15.50
C ALA A 144 0.48 -0.95 16.16
N THR A 145 0.28 -0.95 17.47
CA THR A 145 -0.15 0.24 18.21
C THR A 145 0.85 1.39 18.06
N VAL A 146 2.14 1.10 18.20
CA VAL A 146 3.22 2.11 18.01
C VAL A 146 3.17 2.71 16.61
N ILE A 147 3.02 1.88 15.58
CA ILE A 147 2.90 2.38 14.19
C ILE A 147 1.66 3.26 14.05
N LYS A 148 0.52 2.82 14.56
CA LYS A 148 -0.74 3.58 14.45
C LYS A 148 -0.61 4.95 15.11
N GLU A 149 -0.09 5.03 16.31
CA GLU A 149 0.14 6.30 17.02
C GLU A 149 1.11 7.21 16.24
N ASN A 150 2.18 6.62 15.67
CA ASN A 150 3.15 7.35 14.87
C ASN A 150 2.50 7.95 13.61
N VAL A 151 1.68 7.18 12.87
CA VAL A 151 0.95 7.65 11.69
C VAL A 151 -0.04 8.76 12.07
N MET A 152 -0.82 8.53 13.14
CA MET A 152 -1.83 9.51 13.58
C MET A 152 -1.21 10.84 13.98
N LYS A 153 0.01 10.81 14.55
CA LYS A 153 0.75 12.00 14.97
C LYS A 153 1.45 12.72 13.83
N ASN A 154 2.12 11.99 12.95
CA ASN A 154 3.03 12.60 11.96
C ASN A 154 2.37 12.72 10.57
N GLY A 155 1.41 11.86 10.25
CA GLY A 155 0.70 11.85 8.97
C GLY A 155 -0.47 12.82 8.91
N TRP A 156 -1.12 13.13 10.04
CA TRP A 156 -2.18 14.11 10.10
C TRP A 156 -1.61 15.53 10.05
N LYS A 157 -2.17 16.38 9.19
CA LYS A 157 -1.80 17.78 9.04
C LYS A 157 -2.99 18.66 9.42
N GLU A 158 -2.85 19.39 10.53
CA GLU A 158 -3.93 20.23 11.05
C GLU A 158 -4.30 21.36 10.08
N GLU A 159 -3.32 21.94 9.40
CA GLU A 159 -3.49 23.00 8.41
C GLU A 159 -4.27 22.55 7.18
N MET A 160 -4.15 21.28 6.81
CA MET A 160 -4.88 20.67 5.67
C MET A 160 -6.19 20.00 6.11
N GLN A 161 -6.36 19.75 7.40
CA GLN A 161 -7.41 18.90 7.93
C GLN A 161 -7.48 17.53 7.22
N SER A 162 -6.29 16.94 6.93
CA SER A 162 -6.14 15.71 6.18
C SER A 162 -4.87 14.97 6.56
N PHE A 163 -4.82 13.67 6.32
CA PHE A 163 -3.55 12.97 6.21
C PHE A 163 -2.83 13.42 4.94
N SER A 164 -1.49 13.50 5.02
CA SER A 164 -0.61 13.85 3.90
C SER A 164 -0.01 12.60 3.25
N GLN A 165 0.54 12.76 2.05
CA GLN A 165 1.25 11.69 1.34
C GLN A 165 2.44 11.17 2.15
N THR A 166 3.27 12.08 2.66
CA THR A 166 4.44 11.76 3.47
C THR A 166 4.47 12.56 4.75
N TYR A 167 5.30 12.17 5.72
CA TYR A 167 5.49 12.94 6.95
C TYR A 167 6.10 14.32 6.71
N GLY A 168 6.85 14.48 5.64
CA GLY A 168 7.63 15.69 5.35
C GLY A 168 6.93 16.71 4.44
N ASN A 169 5.75 16.37 3.86
CA ASN A 169 5.06 17.26 2.93
C ASN A 169 3.58 17.47 3.30
N SER A 170 2.91 18.33 2.53
CA SER A 170 1.48 18.60 2.61
C SER A 170 0.76 18.16 1.32
N ASP A 171 1.32 17.23 0.56
CA ASP A 171 0.70 16.69 -0.64
C ASP A 171 -0.40 15.67 -0.30
N LEU A 172 -1.38 15.55 -1.18
CA LEU A 172 -2.46 14.59 -1.08
C LEU A 172 -2.20 13.38 -1.99
N ASP A 173 -2.63 12.21 -1.54
CA ASP A 173 -2.38 10.95 -2.24
C ASP A 173 -3.62 10.04 -2.16
N ALA A 174 -4.04 9.51 -3.31
CA ALA A 174 -5.20 8.62 -3.40
C ALA A 174 -5.03 7.32 -2.59
N SER A 175 -3.79 6.87 -2.35
CA SER A 175 -3.54 5.67 -1.54
C SER A 175 -4.01 5.78 -0.09
N LEU A 176 -4.19 7.00 0.42
CA LEU A 176 -4.73 7.23 1.77
C LEU A 176 -6.20 6.81 1.90
N LEU A 177 -6.92 6.70 0.79
CA LEU A 177 -8.28 6.15 0.77
C LEU A 177 -8.32 4.68 1.21
N LEU A 178 -7.18 3.97 1.14
CA LEU A 178 -7.05 2.58 1.55
C LEU A 178 -6.91 2.38 3.06
N MET A 179 -6.81 3.43 3.86
CA MET A 179 -6.71 3.33 5.32
C MET A 179 -7.92 2.59 5.94
N GLU A 180 -9.12 2.85 5.45
CA GLU A 180 -10.35 2.24 5.94
C GLU A 180 -10.54 0.79 5.47
N PRO A 181 -10.40 0.41 4.18
CA PRO A 181 -10.61 -0.98 3.73
C PRO A 181 -9.72 -1.99 4.45
N TYR A 182 -8.53 -1.58 4.87
CA TYR A 182 -7.63 -2.43 5.65
C TYR A 182 -7.87 -2.37 7.16
N GLY A 183 -8.81 -1.53 7.63
CA GLY A 183 -9.21 -1.43 9.04
C GLY A 183 -8.27 -0.58 9.90
N PHE A 184 -7.39 0.20 9.28
CA PHE A 184 -6.50 1.11 10.01
C PHE A 184 -7.29 2.23 10.71
N ILE A 185 -8.30 2.78 10.05
CA ILE A 185 -9.14 3.85 10.57
C ILE A 185 -10.63 3.47 10.46
N ASP A 186 -11.44 3.89 11.44
CA ASP A 186 -12.90 3.68 11.39
C ASP A 186 -13.50 4.64 10.34
N PRO A 187 -14.47 4.19 9.50
CA PRO A 187 -15.15 5.06 8.55
C PRO A 187 -15.89 6.24 9.20
N ARG A 188 -16.18 6.16 10.50
CA ARG A 188 -16.83 7.26 11.27
C ARG A 188 -15.83 8.26 11.86
N ASP A 189 -14.51 8.00 11.77
CA ASP A 189 -13.50 8.96 12.25
C ASP A 189 -13.52 10.22 11.38
N ILE A 190 -13.73 11.37 12.00
CA ILE A 190 -13.82 12.66 11.30
C ILE A 190 -12.57 12.98 10.48
N ARG A 191 -11.39 12.46 10.88
CA ARG A 191 -10.15 12.67 10.12
C ARG A 191 -10.17 11.91 8.80
N TYR A 192 -10.78 10.71 8.77
CA TYR A 192 -10.96 9.98 7.52
C TYR A 192 -11.94 10.70 6.59
N HIS A 193 -13.10 11.15 7.10
CA HIS A 193 -14.04 11.96 6.33
C HIS A 193 -13.37 13.17 5.68
N LYS A 194 -12.64 13.95 6.49
CA LYS A 194 -11.92 15.14 6.00
C LYS A 194 -10.87 14.79 4.96
N THR A 195 -10.11 13.70 5.17
CA THR A 195 -9.13 13.21 4.21
C THR A 195 -9.78 12.83 2.88
N VAL A 196 -10.89 12.08 2.90
CA VAL A 196 -11.64 11.71 1.69
C VAL A 196 -12.08 12.95 0.93
N GLN A 197 -12.64 13.96 1.63
CA GLN A 197 -13.10 15.20 0.99
C GLN A 197 -11.91 16.02 0.43
N ALA A 198 -10.80 16.12 1.16
CA ALA A 198 -9.61 16.82 0.68
C ALA A 198 -9.04 16.17 -0.59
N ILE A 199 -8.91 14.84 -0.58
CA ILE A 199 -8.42 14.07 -1.74
C ILE A 199 -9.37 14.23 -2.92
N LYS A 200 -10.69 14.08 -2.72
CA LYS A 200 -11.68 14.28 -3.78
C LYS A 200 -11.54 15.66 -4.41
N ASN A 201 -11.53 16.72 -3.61
CA ASN A 201 -11.46 18.09 -4.11
C ASN A 201 -10.17 18.40 -4.88
N ALA A 202 -9.06 17.82 -4.48
CA ALA A 202 -7.76 18.07 -5.10
C ALA A 202 -7.47 17.18 -6.31
N LEU A 203 -7.84 15.89 -6.25
CA LEU A 203 -7.37 14.89 -7.20
C LEU A 203 -8.44 14.42 -8.19
N LEU A 204 -9.74 14.61 -7.92
CA LEU A 204 -10.80 14.26 -8.88
C LEU A 204 -10.92 15.34 -9.96
N TYR A 205 -10.93 14.91 -11.22
CA TYR A 205 -11.13 15.80 -12.37
C TYR A 205 -11.90 15.08 -13.47
N LYS A 206 -13.02 15.64 -13.87
CA LYS A 206 -13.91 15.08 -14.92
C LYS A 206 -14.24 13.61 -14.69
N GLY A 207 -14.69 13.25 -13.48
CA GLY A 207 -15.06 11.88 -13.13
C GLY A 207 -13.90 10.90 -12.93
N LEU A 208 -12.64 11.32 -13.12
CA LEU A 208 -11.45 10.47 -12.99
C LEU A 208 -10.48 11.03 -11.95
N MET A 209 -9.88 10.15 -11.17
CA MET A 209 -8.98 10.52 -10.09
C MET A 209 -7.51 10.36 -10.46
N TYR A 210 -6.71 11.37 -10.13
CA TYR A 210 -5.26 11.30 -10.16
C TYR A 210 -4.73 10.56 -8.92
N ARG A 211 -3.56 9.91 -9.06
CA ARG A 211 -2.84 9.30 -7.93
C ARG A 211 -2.44 10.36 -6.89
N TYR A 212 -1.84 11.43 -7.37
CA TYR A 212 -1.38 12.63 -6.68
C TYR A 212 -1.16 13.74 -7.73
N LYS A 213 -0.89 14.96 -7.29
CA LYS A 213 -0.57 16.10 -8.16
C LYS A 213 0.73 16.80 -7.75
N SER A 214 1.63 16.10 -7.08
CA SER A 214 2.99 16.55 -6.84
C SER A 214 3.93 16.16 -7.99
N HIS A 215 5.04 16.90 -8.15
CA HIS A 215 6.09 16.52 -9.07
C HIS A 215 6.77 15.23 -8.63
N ASP A 216 6.92 14.30 -9.56
CA ASP A 216 7.76 13.11 -9.43
C ASP A 216 8.90 13.14 -10.47
N ASP A 217 9.64 12.03 -10.57
CA ASP A 217 10.77 11.88 -11.51
C ASP A 217 10.36 11.95 -13.00
N PHE A 218 9.07 11.90 -13.29
CA PHE A 218 8.48 11.99 -14.62
C PHE A 218 7.75 13.33 -14.85
N GLY A 219 7.79 14.24 -13.88
CA GLY A 219 7.08 15.51 -13.89
C GLY A 219 5.73 15.45 -13.16
N LEU A 220 4.82 16.34 -13.52
CA LEU A 220 3.44 16.30 -13.00
C LEU A 220 2.67 15.15 -13.66
N PRO A 221 1.92 14.33 -12.89
CA PRO A 221 1.03 13.34 -13.47
C PRO A 221 0.04 13.97 -14.43
N SER A 222 0.09 13.55 -15.70
CA SER A 222 -0.79 14.05 -16.76
C SER A 222 -2.05 13.19 -16.95
N SER A 223 -2.08 12.00 -16.35
CA SER A 223 -3.16 11.03 -16.52
C SER A 223 -3.76 10.62 -15.19
N ALA A 224 -5.08 10.49 -15.18
CA ALA A 224 -5.79 9.85 -14.08
C ALA A 224 -5.48 8.36 -14.01
N PHE A 225 -5.72 7.75 -12.86
CA PHE A 225 -5.54 6.34 -12.65
C PHE A 225 -6.85 5.71 -12.17
N THR A 226 -7.50 4.96 -13.04
CA THR A 226 -8.87 4.47 -12.88
C THR A 226 -9.10 3.77 -11.53
N ILE A 227 -8.16 2.97 -11.03
CA ILE A 227 -8.32 2.29 -9.75
C ILE A 227 -8.48 3.28 -8.58
N CYS A 228 -7.85 4.45 -8.63
CA CYS A 228 -7.99 5.49 -7.62
C CYS A 228 -9.44 6.04 -7.58
N THR A 229 -10.11 6.09 -8.74
CA THR A 229 -11.51 6.47 -8.81
C THR A 229 -12.40 5.44 -8.08
N PHE A 230 -12.13 4.14 -8.25
CA PHE A 230 -12.85 3.09 -7.50
C PHE A 230 -12.57 3.15 -6.00
N TRP A 231 -11.35 3.49 -5.58
CA TRP A 231 -11.04 3.72 -4.17
C TRP A 231 -11.87 4.89 -3.60
N LEU A 232 -12.01 5.97 -4.37
CA LEU A 232 -12.84 7.11 -3.97
C LEU A 232 -14.32 6.72 -3.87
N ILE A 233 -14.87 6.02 -4.87
CA ILE A 233 -16.27 5.55 -4.86
C ILE A 233 -16.55 4.75 -3.59
N ARG A 234 -15.67 3.81 -3.25
CA ARG A 234 -15.78 3.03 -2.02
C ARG A 234 -15.70 3.91 -0.77
N ALA A 235 -14.74 4.83 -0.72
CA ALA A 235 -14.54 5.73 0.41
C ALA A 235 -15.78 6.62 0.64
N LEU A 236 -16.33 7.22 -0.42
CA LEU A 236 -17.56 8.00 -0.37
C LEU A 236 -18.74 7.17 0.18
N TYR A 237 -18.88 5.93 -0.31
CA TYR A 237 -19.96 5.06 0.15
C TYR A 237 -19.88 4.78 1.66
N VAL A 238 -18.70 4.45 2.18
CA VAL A 238 -18.54 4.08 3.61
C VAL A 238 -18.61 5.26 4.56
N ILE A 239 -18.28 6.48 4.10
CA ILE A 239 -18.48 7.70 4.90
C ILE A 239 -19.91 8.26 4.84
N GLY A 240 -20.82 7.60 4.08
CA GLY A 240 -22.23 7.97 4.01
C GLY A 240 -22.66 8.78 2.78
N GLU A 241 -21.72 9.20 1.92
CA GLU A 241 -21.98 9.96 0.67
C GLU A 241 -22.42 9.02 -0.46
N LYS A 242 -23.48 8.24 -0.22
CA LYS A 242 -23.87 7.10 -1.07
C LYS A 242 -24.36 7.52 -2.46
N GLU A 243 -25.08 8.62 -2.55
CA GLU A 243 -25.60 9.11 -3.84
C GLU A 243 -24.47 9.61 -4.74
N GLU A 244 -23.48 10.29 -4.15
CA GLU A 244 -22.29 10.74 -4.88
C GLU A 244 -21.44 9.54 -5.33
N ALA A 245 -21.25 8.56 -4.44
CA ALA A 245 -20.54 7.32 -4.78
C ALA A 245 -21.21 6.60 -5.96
N ARG A 246 -22.54 6.52 -5.94
CA ARG A 246 -23.32 5.88 -7.01
C ARG A 246 -23.20 6.66 -8.32
N SER A 247 -23.38 7.97 -8.28
CA SER A 247 -23.27 8.82 -9.48
C SER A 247 -21.89 8.69 -10.13
N LEU A 248 -20.83 8.73 -9.33
CA LEU A 248 -19.45 8.56 -9.84
C LEU A 248 -19.22 7.16 -10.42
N PHE A 249 -19.78 6.12 -9.79
CA PHE A 249 -19.70 4.76 -10.31
C PHE A 249 -20.42 4.62 -11.66
N GLU A 250 -21.63 5.16 -11.78
CA GLU A 250 -22.39 5.16 -13.04
C GLU A 250 -21.66 5.92 -14.16
N GLU A 251 -21.03 7.07 -13.84
CA GLU A 251 -20.18 7.79 -14.78
C GLU A 251 -19.00 6.94 -15.27
N MET A 252 -18.35 6.19 -14.37
CA MET A 252 -17.26 5.27 -14.72
C MET A 252 -17.67 4.13 -15.66
N LEU A 253 -18.92 3.69 -15.63
CA LEU A 253 -19.43 2.66 -16.53
C LEU A 253 -19.69 3.18 -17.95
N HIS A 254 -19.80 4.49 -18.14
CA HIS A 254 -20.06 5.12 -19.44
C HIS A 254 -18.77 5.65 -20.13
N ASN A 255 -17.62 5.63 -19.45
CA ASN A 255 -16.32 6.01 -19.97
C ASN A 255 -15.49 4.78 -20.39
#